data_1881c92cd7e8e072bdb5926c96ef963c
#
_entry.id   1881c92cd7e8e072bdb5926c96ef963c
#
_cell.length_a   1.000
_cell.length_b   1.000
_cell.length_c   1.000
_cell.angle_alpha   90.00
_cell.angle_beta   90.00
_cell.angle_gamma   90.00
#
_symmetry.space_group_name_H-M   'P 1'
#
loop_
_entity.id
_entity.type
_entity.pdbx_description
1 polymer ?
#
loop_
_entity_poly.entity_id
_entity_poly.type
_entity_poly.pdbx_seq_one_letter_code
_entity_poly.pdbx_strand_id
1 'polypeptide(L)'
;MDKTQNIRVLKNFPYYNNYDIVNGKDGMLFVLSSAGIFVVDEKKLLSGDDVEYRLLNNQSGLQNAITPNSWNYQDKNNNLYISTEDGVIVINLENYTSNIRSYRIQMKSIQVDDELIRVRRGEDIYINSGAHVLEMFPEIVNYSVNVPYVSIYLEGYDSEPRVMLQSELNNIVYRNIPVGTYRFHLAVLDDKGKVTVTENIYTIIKK
;
A
#
# COMPACT_ATOMS: atom_id res chain seq x y z
N MET A 1 -17.96 -27.94 -2.56
CA MET A 1 -17.91 -29.39 -2.36
C MET A 1 -17.45 -30.03 -3.64
N ASP A 2 -16.41 -30.85 -3.57
CA ASP A 2 -16.08 -31.64 -4.73
C ASP A 2 -17.18 -32.74 -4.91
N LYS A 3 -17.16 -33.41 -6.07
CA LYS A 3 -18.14 -34.45 -6.37
C LYS A 3 -18.07 -35.67 -5.42
N THR A 4 -17.06 -35.72 -4.55
CA THR A 4 -16.80 -36.80 -3.61
C THR A 4 -17.21 -36.49 -2.17
N GLN A 5 -17.74 -35.28 -1.92
CA GLN A 5 -18.13 -34.78 -0.59
C GLN A 5 -17.03 -34.84 0.49
N ASN A 6 -15.76 -34.76 0.07
CA ASN A 6 -14.66 -34.76 1.00
C ASN A 6 -14.54 -33.39 1.69
N ILE A 7 -14.28 -33.41 2.99
CA ILE A 7 -13.97 -32.24 3.78
C ILE A 7 -12.45 -32.08 3.77
N ARG A 8 -11.99 -30.89 3.30
CA ARG A 8 -10.57 -30.53 3.30
C ARG A 8 -10.36 -29.27 4.12
N VAL A 9 -9.37 -29.28 4.99
CA VAL A 9 -8.94 -28.10 5.75
C VAL A 9 -7.89 -27.37 4.92
N LEU A 10 -8.10 -26.08 4.71
CA LEU A 10 -7.14 -25.20 4.04
C LEU A 10 -6.17 -24.63 5.10
N LYS A 11 -4.96 -25.20 5.20
CA LYS A 11 -4.00 -24.88 6.27
C LYS A 11 -3.15 -23.64 5.99
N ASN A 12 -3.08 -23.21 4.75
CA ASN A 12 -2.25 -22.12 4.26
C ASN A 12 -2.96 -20.76 4.20
N PHE A 13 -4.16 -20.67 4.77
CA PHE A 13 -4.91 -19.42 4.90
C PHE A 13 -4.82 -18.90 6.33
N PRO A 14 -4.71 -17.57 6.56
CA PRO A 14 -4.60 -17.00 7.90
C PRO A 14 -5.81 -17.34 8.78
N TYR A 15 -5.55 -17.71 10.02
CA TYR A 15 -6.57 -17.97 11.01
C TYR A 15 -6.70 -16.79 11.98
N TYR A 16 -7.77 -16.00 11.79
CA TYR A 16 -8.09 -14.84 12.62
C TYR A 16 -9.58 -14.85 12.99
N ASN A 17 -10.05 -15.97 13.54
CA ASN A 17 -11.47 -16.13 13.84
C ASN A 17 -12.35 -15.85 12.61
N ASN A 18 -12.04 -16.50 11.50
CA ASN A 18 -12.81 -16.38 10.24
C ASN A 18 -14.22 -16.94 10.47
N TYR A 19 -15.24 -16.15 10.21
CA TYR A 19 -16.62 -16.51 10.58
C TYR A 19 -17.61 -16.43 9.42
N ASP A 20 -17.27 -15.79 8.30
CA ASP A 20 -18.13 -15.71 7.13
C ASP A 20 -17.33 -15.63 5.83
N ILE A 21 -17.90 -16.13 4.74
CA ILE A 21 -17.30 -16.10 3.40
C ILE A 21 -18.36 -15.66 2.40
N VAL A 22 -18.08 -14.58 1.70
CA VAL A 22 -18.97 -13.99 0.70
C VAL A 22 -18.32 -14.03 -0.67
N ASN A 23 -19.10 -14.47 -1.68
CA ASN A 23 -18.65 -14.48 -3.06
C ASN A 23 -18.68 -13.06 -3.65
N GLY A 24 -17.56 -12.65 -4.22
CA GLY A 24 -17.46 -11.45 -5.04
C GLY A 24 -17.47 -11.77 -6.53
N LYS A 25 -17.10 -10.79 -7.33
CA LYS A 25 -16.97 -10.91 -8.77
C LYS A 25 -15.69 -11.67 -9.17
N ASP A 26 -15.70 -12.29 -10.35
CA ASP A 26 -14.54 -12.91 -10.99
C ASP A 26 -13.81 -13.97 -10.15
N GLY A 27 -14.54 -14.68 -9.28
CA GLY A 27 -13.98 -15.72 -8.41
C GLY A 27 -13.24 -15.19 -7.19
N MET A 28 -13.43 -13.93 -6.84
CA MET A 28 -12.92 -13.37 -5.58
C MET A 28 -13.80 -13.79 -4.42
N LEU A 29 -13.17 -14.16 -3.31
CA LEU A 29 -13.83 -14.45 -2.03
C LEU A 29 -13.48 -13.37 -1.02
N PHE A 30 -14.48 -12.95 -0.26
CA PHE A 30 -14.34 -12.04 0.87
C PHE A 30 -14.54 -12.84 2.15
N VAL A 31 -13.45 -13.07 2.89
CA VAL A 31 -13.47 -13.83 4.14
C VAL A 31 -13.45 -12.86 5.29
N LEU A 32 -14.55 -12.82 6.04
CA LEU A 32 -14.70 -11.92 7.18
C LEU A 32 -14.09 -12.55 8.42
N SER A 33 -13.32 -11.75 9.14
CA SER A 33 -12.56 -12.19 10.31
C SER A 33 -12.43 -11.09 11.37
N SER A 34 -11.94 -11.43 12.54
CA SER A 34 -11.62 -10.42 13.58
C SER A 34 -10.47 -9.48 13.21
N ALA A 35 -9.64 -9.84 12.22
CA ALA A 35 -8.56 -8.98 11.71
C ALA A 35 -9.03 -8.00 10.60
N GLY A 36 -10.24 -8.17 10.09
CA GLY A 36 -10.79 -7.46 8.94
C GLY A 36 -11.30 -8.42 7.87
N ILE A 37 -11.25 -8.02 6.61
CA ILE A 37 -11.76 -8.81 5.49
C ILE A 37 -10.57 -9.26 4.62
N PHE A 38 -10.37 -10.55 4.52
CA PHE A 38 -9.42 -11.11 3.56
C PHE A 38 -10.09 -11.21 2.19
N VAL A 39 -9.46 -10.66 1.18
CA VAL A 39 -9.87 -10.81 -0.22
C VAL A 39 -8.89 -11.72 -0.91
N VAL A 40 -9.39 -12.82 -1.48
CA VAL A 40 -8.58 -13.90 -2.03
C VAL A 40 -9.22 -14.45 -3.31
N ASP A 41 -8.40 -14.89 -4.25
CA ASP A 41 -8.87 -15.64 -5.41
C ASP A 41 -9.23 -17.07 -5.00
N GLU A 42 -10.46 -17.53 -5.34
CA GLU A 42 -10.96 -18.86 -4.97
C GLU A 42 -10.06 -19.99 -5.49
N LYS A 43 -9.59 -19.90 -6.74
CA LYS A 43 -8.75 -20.94 -7.35
C LYS A 43 -7.42 -21.04 -6.64
N LYS A 44 -6.81 -19.90 -6.31
CA LYS A 44 -5.56 -19.84 -5.54
C LYS A 44 -5.75 -20.39 -4.13
N LEU A 45 -6.87 -20.05 -3.47
CA LEU A 45 -7.21 -20.59 -2.15
C LEU A 45 -7.34 -22.11 -2.17
N LEU A 46 -7.91 -22.67 -3.22
CA LEU A 46 -8.13 -24.11 -3.37
C LEU A 46 -6.90 -24.89 -3.88
N SER A 47 -5.89 -24.24 -4.45
CA SER A 47 -4.70 -24.91 -5.00
C SER A 47 -3.87 -25.61 -3.93
N GLY A 48 -3.86 -25.09 -2.71
CA GLY A 48 -3.08 -25.62 -1.59
C GLY A 48 -1.68 -25.01 -1.45
N ASP A 49 -1.31 -24.10 -2.33
CA ASP A 49 -0.06 -23.32 -2.26
C ASP A 49 -0.16 -22.15 -1.27
N ASP A 50 0.90 -21.42 -1.07
CA ASP A 50 0.87 -20.17 -0.30
C ASP A 50 -0.10 -19.18 -0.95
N VAL A 51 -1.17 -18.86 -0.23
CA VAL A 51 -2.27 -18.06 -0.76
C VAL A 51 -1.93 -16.59 -0.63
N GLU A 52 -1.85 -15.92 -1.76
CA GLU A 52 -1.84 -14.46 -1.78
C GLU A 52 -3.23 -13.93 -1.47
N TYR A 53 -3.32 -13.12 -0.43
CA TYR A 53 -4.53 -12.43 -0.02
C TYR A 53 -4.28 -10.95 0.21
N ARG A 54 -5.33 -10.18 0.17
CA ARG A 54 -5.34 -8.79 0.62
C ARG A 54 -6.18 -8.69 1.87
N LEU A 55 -5.65 -8.01 2.89
CA LEU A 55 -6.39 -7.70 4.11
C LEU A 55 -6.94 -6.27 4.03
N LEU A 56 -8.26 -6.13 4.10
CA LEU A 56 -8.94 -4.87 4.31
C LEU A 56 -9.15 -4.67 5.81
N ASN A 57 -8.51 -3.66 6.35
CA ASN A 57 -8.57 -3.28 7.77
C ASN A 57 -8.55 -1.75 7.90
N ASN A 58 -8.30 -1.21 9.07
CA ASN A 58 -8.21 0.23 9.30
C ASN A 58 -7.14 0.93 8.42
N GLN A 59 -6.03 0.27 8.10
CA GLN A 59 -5.00 0.81 7.20
C GLN A 59 -5.46 0.84 5.73
N SER A 60 -6.46 0.06 5.37
CA SER A 60 -7.05 0.00 4.03
C SER A 60 -8.41 0.69 3.94
N GLY A 61 -8.77 1.51 4.91
CA GLY A 61 -10.00 2.31 4.91
C GLY A 61 -11.21 1.65 5.55
N LEU A 62 -11.07 0.49 6.15
CA LEU A 62 -12.08 -0.11 7.01
C LEU A 62 -11.96 0.55 8.39
N GLN A 63 -12.54 1.74 8.53
CA GLN A 63 -12.28 2.63 9.68
C GLN A 63 -12.66 2.03 11.04
N ASN A 64 -13.65 1.13 11.07
CA ASN A 64 -14.18 0.55 12.29
C ASN A 64 -13.94 -0.96 12.34
N ALA A 65 -13.72 -1.48 13.54
CA ALA A 65 -13.60 -2.92 13.74
C ALA A 65 -14.92 -3.62 13.36
N ILE A 66 -14.79 -4.73 12.64
CA ILE A 66 -15.95 -5.56 12.31
C ILE A 66 -16.41 -6.26 13.59
N THR A 67 -17.72 -6.29 13.83
CA THR A 67 -18.31 -7.04 14.93
C THR A 67 -18.19 -8.54 14.63
N PRO A 68 -17.35 -9.31 15.35
CA PRO A 68 -17.16 -10.73 15.08
C PRO A 68 -18.47 -11.52 15.26
N ASN A 69 -18.65 -12.55 14.44
CA ASN A 69 -19.83 -13.42 14.47
C ASN A 69 -21.18 -12.70 14.28
N SER A 70 -21.16 -11.50 13.69
CA SER A 70 -22.37 -10.81 13.30
C SER A 70 -22.94 -11.37 12.00
N TRP A 71 -24.23 -11.15 11.77
CA TRP A 71 -24.86 -11.45 10.50
C TRP A 71 -24.50 -10.34 9.50
N ASN A 72 -24.07 -10.77 8.31
CA ASN A 72 -23.82 -9.88 7.18
C ASN A 72 -24.95 -10.08 6.17
N TYR A 73 -25.20 -9.06 5.36
CA TYR A 73 -26.25 -9.10 4.35
C TYR A 73 -25.69 -8.66 3.01
N GLN A 74 -25.91 -9.46 1.97
CA GLN A 74 -25.62 -9.12 0.59
C GLN A 74 -26.91 -8.85 -0.15
N ASP A 75 -27.03 -7.67 -0.76
CA ASP A 75 -28.20 -7.31 -1.56
C ASP A 75 -28.06 -7.80 -3.01
N LYS A 76 -29.16 -7.64 -3.78
CA LYS A 76 -29.21 -8.02 -5.20
C LYS A 76 -28.28 -7.21 -6.12
N ASN A 77 -27.75 -6.10 -5.65
CA ASN A 77 -26.79 -5.24 -6.36
C ASN A 77 -25.34 -5.55 -5.94
N ASN A 78 -25.13 -6.68 -5.26
CA ASN A 78 -23.84 -7.09 -4.72
C ASN A 78 -23.21 -6.09 -3.74
N ASN A 79 -24.02 -5.35 -3.00
CA ASN A 79 -23.56 -4.61 -1.85
C ASN A 79 -23.55 -5.52 -0.62
N LEU A 80 -22.40 -5.66 0.00
CA LEU A 80 -22.20 -6.38 1.24
C LEU A 80 -22.29 -5.39 2.41
N TYR A 81 -23.25 -5.60 3.30
CA TYR A 81 -23.47 -4.83 4.51
C TYR A 81 -22.87 -5.57 5.70
N ILE A 82 -21.97 -4.94 6.42
CA ILE A 82 -21.18 -5.53 7.50
C ILE A 82 -21.41 -4.71 8.76
N SER A 83 -21.79 -5.38 9.84
CA SER A 83 -21.91 -4.73 11.16
C SER A 83 -20.54 -4.41 11.73
N THR A 84 -20.40 -3.22 12.28
CA THR A 84 -19.20 -2.75 12.99
C THR A 84 -19.57 -2.22 14.37
N GLU A 85 -18.57 -1.93 15.18
CA GLU A 85 -18.81 -1.39 16.54
C GLU A 85 -19.55 -0.04 16.50
N ASP A 86 -19.34 0.77 15.45
CA ASP A 86 -19.91 2.12 15.34
C ASP A 86 -20.96 2.28 14.23
N GLY A 87 -21.42 1.19 13.62
CA GLY A 87 -22.43 1.28 12.57
C GLY A 87 -22.38 0.15 11.55
N VAL A 88 -22.65 0.47 10.29
CA VAL A 88 -22.67 -0.49 9.18
C VAL A 88 -21.76 0.00 8.07
N ILE A 89 -20.85 -0.86 7.64
CA ILE A 89 -20.02 -0.64 6.45
C ILE A 89 -20.72 -1.28 5.25
N VAL A 90 -20.66 -0.61 4.11
CA VAL A 90 -21.16 -1.14 2.84
C VAL A 90 -20.02 -1.25 1.84
N ILE A 91 -19.81 -2.45 1.30
CA ILE A 91 -18.83 -2.73 0.23
C ILE A 91 -19.59 -3.19 -1.00
N ASN A 92 -19.40 -2.49 -2.13
CA ASN A 92 -19.91 -2.98 -3.40
C ASN A 92 -18.93 -3.99 -4.00
N LEU A 93 -19.32 -5.27 -4.04
CA LEU A 93 -18.47 -6.37 -4.48
C LEU A 93 -18.26 -6.40 -6.00
N GLU A 94 -19.15 -5.79 -6.79
CA GLU A 94 -19.01 -5.66 -8.25
C GLU A 94 -17.92 -4.67 -8.64
N ASN A 95 -17.82 -3.58 -7.87
CA ASN A 95 -16.86 -2.50 -8.11
C ASN A 95 -15.53 -2.72 -7.38
N TYR A 96 -15.44 -3.78 -6.57
CA TYR A 96 -14.18 -4.11 -5.95
C TYR A 96 -13.21 -4.60 -7.02
N THR A 97 -12.23 -3.79 -7.33
CA THR A 97 -11.12 -4.18 -8.21
C THR A 97 -9.87 -4.38 -7.36
N SER A 98 -9.27 -5.55 -7.47
CA SER A 98 -7.93 -5.79 -6.93
C SER A 98 -6.86 -4.96 -7.65
N ASN A 99 -7.25 -4.25 -8.72
CA ASN A 99 -6.37 -3.68 -9.71
C ASN A 99 -6.31 -2.16 -9.71
N ILE A 100 -5.08 -1.74 -9.89
CA ILE A 100 -4.57 -0.47 -10.39
C ILE A 100 -4.88 0.70 -9.47
N ARG A 101 -4.03 0.81 -8.48
CA ARG A 101 -3.81 2.06 -7.79
C ARG A 101 -2.90 2.90 -8.67
N SER A 102 -3.42 3.95 -9.25
CA SER A 102 -2.56 4.98 -9.84
C SER A 102 -2.11 5.89 -8.70
N TYR A 103 -0.86 5.84 -8.38
CA TYR A 103 -0.24 6.80 -7.48
C TYR A 103 0.42 7.89 -8.32
N ARG A 104 0.23 9.13 -7.92
CA ARG A 104 1.02 10.23 -8.44
C ARG A 104 2.11 10.56 -7.44
N ILE A 105 3.34 10.30 -7.83
CA ILE A 105 4.52 10.62 -7.04
C ILE A 105 5.10 11.94 -7.56
N GLN A 106 5.42 12.85 -6.65
CA GLN A 106 6.13 14.06 -6.99
C GLN A 106 7.03 14.54 -5.84
N MET A 107 8.07 15.28 -6.19
CA MET A 107 8.83 16.05 -5.24
C MET A 107 8.21 17.45 -5.19
N LYS A 108 7.58 17.78 -4.07
CA LYS A 108 6.91 19.07 -3.89
C LYS A 108 7.91 20.20 -3.87
N SER A 109 9.00 20.03 -3.12
CA SER A 109 10.09 20.99 -3.01
C SER A 109 11.34 20.31 -2.45
N ILE A 110 12.46 20.99 -2.61
CA ILE A 110 13.73 20.66 -1.97
C ILE A 110 14.23 21.94 -1.30
N GLN A 111 14.75 21.84 -0.10
CA GLN A 111 15.42 22.91 0.60
C GLN A 111 16.89 22.53 0.79
N VAL A 112 17.78 23.43 0.45
CA VAL A 112 19.22 23.28 0.64
C VAL A 112 19.67 24.37 1.61
N ASP A 113 20.09 23.97 2.81
CA ASP A 113 20.27 24.87 3.95
C ASP A 113 18.98 25.71 4.16
N ASP A 114 18.99 27.00 3.89
CA ASP A 114 17.83 27.89 4.02
C ASP A 114 17.21 28.30 2.67
N GLU A 115 17.70 27.74 1.55
CA GLU A 115 17.24 28.07 0.21
C GLU A 115 16.27 27.01 -0.36
N LEU A 116 15.08 27.48 -0.78
CA LEU A 116 14.06 26.61 -1.39
C LEU A 116 14.31 26.47 -2.90
N ILE A 117 14.53 25.24 -3.34
CA ILE A 117 14.72 24.89 -4.75
C ILE A 117 13.43 24.31 -5.31
N ARG A 118 12.94 24.88 -6.41
CA ARG A 118 11.81 24.32 -7.15
C ARG A 118 12.28 23.16 -8.00
N VAL A 119 11.61 22.02 -7.84
CA VAL A 119 11.89 20.80 -8.60
C VAL A 119 10.98 20.75 -9.81
N ARG A 120 11.58 20.60 -11.01
CA ARG A 120 10.84 20.33 -12.24
C ARG A 120 11.07 18.88 -12.67
N ARG A 121 10.03 18.29 -13.20
CA ARG A 121 10.11 16.89 -13.64
C ARG A 121 11.13 16.71 -14.76
N GLY A 122 12.08 15.79 -14.55
CA GLY A 122 13.09 15.46 -15.56
C GLY A 122 14.29 16.40 -15.60
N GLU A 123 14.34 17.40 -14.71
CA GLU A 123 15.53 18.26 -14.57
C GLU A 123 16.43 17.77 -13.43
N ASP A 124 17.75 17.87 -13.64
CA ASP A 124 18.74 17.60 -12.61
C ASP A 124 18.71 18.71 -11.55
N ILE A 125 18.90 18.33 -10.30
CA ILE A 125 18.91 19.22 -9.14
C ILE A 125 20.36 19.53 -8.79
N TYR A 126 20.74 20.80 -8.94
CA TYR A 126 22.10 21.23 -8.63
C TYR A 126 22.15 21.86 -7.24
N ILE A 127 23.09 21.40 -6.42
CA ILE A 127 23.36 21.94 -5.09
C ILE A 127 24.83 22.35 -4.95
N ASN A 128 25.06 23.39 -4.18
CA ASN A 128 26.41 23.94 -3.97
C ASN A 128 27.28 22.96 -3.15
N SER A 129 28.57 22.88 -3.47
CA SER A 129 29.55 22.08 -2.71
C SER A 129 29.60 22.40 -1.22
N GLY A 130 29.37 23.66 -0.85
CA GLY A 130 29.32 24.09 0.54
C GLY A 130 28.02 23.78 1.30
N ALA A 131 27.02 23.25 0.65
CA ALA A 131 25.75 22.95 1.29
C ALA A 131 25.90 21.84 2.35
N HIS A 132 25.23 22.03 3.50
CA HIS A 132 25.29 21.11 4.65
C HIS A 132 24.04 20.27 4.81
N VAL A 133 22.86 20.83 4.52
CA VAL A 133 21.57 20.17 4.73
C VAL A 133 20.80 20.13 3.41
N LEU A 134 20.40 18.94 3.03
CA LEU A 134 19.48 18.70 1.92
C LEU A 134 18.19 18.13 2.51
N GLU A 135 17.12 18.90 2.42
CA GLU A 135 15.80 18.51 2.90
C GLU A 135 14.85 18.37 1.72
N MET A 136 14.23 17.21 1.58
CA MET A 136 13.33 16.87 0.49
C MET A 136 11.92 16.68 1.01
N PHE A 137 10.93 17.19 0.28
CA PHE A 137 9.51 17.13 0.62
C PHE A 137 8.78 16.32 -0.46
N PRO A 138 8.82 14.98 -0.37
CA PRO A 138 8.10 14.13 -1.29
C PRO A 138 6.60 14.21 -1.04
N GLU A 139 5.82 14.03 -2.09
CA GLU A 139 4.37 13.96 -2.03
C GLU A 139 3.87 12.78 -2.85
N ILE A 140 3.04 11.96 -2.25
CA ILE A 140 2.37 10.84 -2.90
C ILE A 140 0.88 11.08 -2.83
N VAL A 141 0.29 11.40 -3.99
CA VAL A 141 -1.16 11.56 -4.11
C VAL A 141 -1.77 10.18 -4.33
N ASN A 142 -2.57 9.78 -3.36
CA ASN A 142 -3.26 8.51 -3.33
C ASN A 142 -4.76 8.77 -3.17
N TYR A 143 -5.55 8.44 -4.19
CA TYR A 143 -7.01 8.56 -4.15
C TYR A 143 -7.71 7.28 -3.69
N SER A 144 -6.94 6.26 -3.31
CA SER A 144 -7.50 5.03 -2.76
C SER A 144 -7.56 5.07 -1.24
N VAL A 145 -8.43 4.28 -0.66
CA VAL A 145 -8.54 4.11 0.81
C VAL A 145 -7.36 3.33 1.41
N ASN A 146 -6.49 2.78 0.58
CA ASN A 146 -5.35 1.99 1.06
C ASN A 146 -4.12 2.86 1.26
N VAL A 147 -3.43 2.64 2.36
CA VAL A 147 -2.13 3.25 2.64
C VAL A 147 -1.05 2.31 2.11
N PRO A 148 -0.34 2.66 1.02
CA PRO A 148 0.72 1.83 0.49
C PRO A 148 1.99 1.93 1.33
N TYR A 149 2.90 1.00 1.12
CA TYR A 149 4.29 1.17 1.52
C TYR A 149 5.01 2.07 0.52
N VAL A 150 5.97 2.82 1.02
CA VAL A 150 6.88 3.64 0.22
C VAL A 150 8.31 3.24 0.51
N SER A 151 9.13 3.29 -0.52
CA SER A 151 10.57 3.10 -0.43
C SER A 151 11.29 4.36 -0.83
N ILE A 152 12.26 4.77 -0.05
CA ILE A 152 13.15 5.89 -0.33
C ILE A 152 14.60 5.42 -0.28
N TYR A 153 15.40 5.88 -1.24
CA TYR A 153 16.79 5.46 -1.37
C TYR A 153 17.61 6.53 -2.10
N LEU A 154 18.66 7.00 -1.49
CA LEU A 154 19.64 7.88 -2.14
C LEU A 154 20.83 7.03 -2.61
N GLU A 155 20.77 6.58 -3.86
CA GLU A 155 21.86 5.84 -4.50
C GLU A 155 23.14 6.65 -4.50
N GLY A 156 24.21 6.02 -4.03
CA GLY A 156 25.52 6.65 -3.82
C GLY A 156 25.76 7.18 -2.41
N TYR A 157 24.74 7.12 -1.53
CA TYR A 157 24.84 7.55 -0.14
C TYR A 157 24.24 6.55 0.86
N ASP A 158 22.98 6.14 0.65
CA ASP A 158 22.32 5.16 1.53
C ASP A 158 22.88 3.75 1.26
N SER A 159 23.02 2.93 2.32
CA SER A 159 23.44 1.53 2.20
C SER A 159 22.32 0.63 1.67
N GLU A 160 21.07 0.95 2.02
CA GLU A 160 19.88 0.18 1.65
C GLU A 160 18.64 1.08 1.57
N PRO A 161 17.60 0.68 0.83
CA PRO A 161 16.33 1.40 0.80
C PRO A 161 15.63 1.38 2.16
N ARG A 162 15.04 2.52 2.54
CA ARG A 162 14.17 2.63 3.71
C ARG A 162 12.71 2.44 3.28
N VAL A 163 12.04 1.46 3.88
CA VAL A 163 10.64 1.13 3.60
C VAL A 163 9.78 1.50 4.79
N MET A 164 8.67 2.22 4.55
CA MET A 164 7.74 2.68 5.57
C MET A 164 6.32 2.79 5.00
N LEU A 165 5.31 2.96 5.85
CA LEU A 165 3.96 3.30 5.37
C LEU A 165 3.95 4.73 4.80
N GLN A 166 3.11 4.98 3.79
CA GLN A 166 2.94 6.33 3.24
C GLN A 166 2.56 7.35 4.31
N SER A 167 1.78 6.96 5.30
CA SER A 167 1.37 7.81 6.43
C SER A 167 2.53 8.26 7.33
N GLU A 168 3.66 7.54 7.28
CA GLU A 168 4.87 7.83 8.04
C GLU A 168 5.88 8.67 7.23
N LEU A 169 5.60 8.84 5.92
CA LEU A 169 6.46 9.61 5.04
C LEU A 169 6.39 11.10 5.38
N ASN A 170 7.47 11.60 5.92
CA ASN A 170 7.68 13.00 6.22
C ASN A 170 8.75 13.59 5.29
N ASN A 171 9.24 14.79 5.63
CA ASN A 171 10.44 15.35 5.03
C ASN A 171 11.65 14.43 5.24
N ILE A 172 12.49 14.34 4.22
CA ILE A 172 13.68 13.49 4.21
C ILE A 172 14.90 14.39 4.28
N VAL A 173 15.71 14.19 5.30
CA VAL A 173 16.88 15.06 5.56
C VAL A 173 18.16 14.26 5.39
N TYR A 174 19.04 14.76 4.52
CA TYR A 174 20.43 14.32 4.38
C TYR A 174 21.37 15.43 4.83
N ARG A 175 22.39 15.07 5.59
CA ARG A 175 23.37 16.03 6.10
C ARG A 175 24.75 15.72 5.59
N ASN A 176 25.47 16.76 5.19
CA ASN A 176 26.88 16.67 4.77
C ASN A 176 27.15 15.59 3.71
N ILE A 177 26.24 15.44 2.73
CA ILE A 177 26.50 14.54 1.61
C ILE A 177 27.77 15.03 0.88
N PRO A 178 28.69 14.13 0.48
CA PRO A 178 29.88 14.52 -0.27
C PRO A 178 29.56 15.18 -1.62
N VAL A 179 30.55 15.82 -2.22
CA VAL A 179 30.45 16.26 -3.63
C VAL A 179 30.32 15.02 -4.52
N GLY A 180 29.36 15.03 -5.45
CA GLY A 180 29.08 13.87 -6.27
C GLY A 180 27.73 13.95 -6.96
N THR A 181 27.40 12.88 -7.69
CA THR A 181 26.11 12.69 -8.34
C THR A 181 25.37 11.56 -7.66
N TYR A 182 24.13 11.81 -7.30
CA TYR A 182 23.26 10.91 -6.58
C TYR A 182 21.94 10.72 -7.32
N ARG A 183 21.32 9.57 -7.14
CA ARG A 183 19.96 9.31 -7.62
C ARG A 183 19.05 9.07 -6.44
N PHE A 184 18.08 9.95 -6.25
CA PHE A 184 17.08 9.77 -5.22
C PHE A 184 15.88 9.01 -5.79
N HIS A 185 15.66 7.81 -5.29
CA HIS A 185 14.57 6.93 -5.64
C HIS A 185 13.41 7.14 -4.66
N LEU A 186 12.25 7.43 -5.20
CA LEU A 186 10.99 7.50 -4.45
C LEU A 186 10.00 6.54 -5.11
N ALA A 187 9.72 5.43 -4.46
CA ALA A 187 8.88 4.38 -4.99
C ALA A 187 7.66 4.12 -4.10
N VAL A 188 6.54 3.79 -4.71
CA VAL A 188 5.39 3.20 -4.05
C VAL A 188 5.45 1.70 -4.25
N LEU A 189 5.35 0.97 -3.16
CA LEU A 189 5.36 -0.49 -3.15
C LEU A 189 3.94 -1.04 -3.03
N ASP A 190 3.81 -2.33 -3.23
CA ASP A 190 2.58 -3.08 -2.97
C ASP A 190 2.20 -3.08 -1.48
N ASP A 191 1.07 -3.65 -1.15
CA ASP A 191 0.55 -3.74 0.22
C ASP A 191 1.40 -4.66 1.12
N LYS A 192 2.36 -5.39 0.57
CA LYS A 192 3.32 -6.20 1.31
C LYS A 192 4.68 -5.52 1.46
N GLY A 193 4.85 -4.35 0.84
CA GLY A 193 6.12 -3.61 0.85
C GLY A 193 7.24 -4.29 0.06
N LYS A 194 6.91 -5.14 -0.93
CA LYS A 194 7.89 -5.97 -1.65
C LYS A 194 8.05 -5.64 -3.11
N VAL A 195 6.97 -5.26 -3.79
CA VAL A 195 6.96 -5.06 -5.25
C VAL A 195 6.74 -3.60 -5.56
N THR A 196 7.62 -3.01 -6.38
CA THR A 196 7.47 -1.62 -6.83
C THR A 196 6.29 -1.51 -7.78
N VAL A 197 5.32 -0.67 -7.42
CA VAL A 197 4.14 -0.35 -8.23
C VAL A 197 4.44 0.82 -9.17
N THR A 198 5.10 1.85 -8.65
CA THR A 198 5.55 3.02 -9.41
C THR A 198 6.75 3.66 -8.73
N GLU A 199 7.61 4.31 -9.50
CA GLU A 199 8.83 4.94 -9.03
C GLU A 199 9.10 6.22 -9.79
N ASN A 200 9.63 7.23 -9.08
CA ASN A 200 10.26 8.40 -9.65
C ASN A 200 11.71 8.50 -9.16
N ILE A 201 12.61 8.85 -10.08
CA ILE A 201 14.04 9.04 -9.79
C ILE A 201 14.37 10.51 -10.04
N TYR A 202 15.11 11.11 -9.11
CA TYR A 202 15.58 12.48 -9.16
C TYR A 202 17.11 12.48 -9.10
N THR A 203 17.74 13.07 -10.11
CA THR A 203 19.20 13.23 -10.10
C THR A 203 19.60 14.47 -9.30
N ILE A 204 20.49 14.30 -8.34
CA ILE A 204 21.03 15.37 -7.48
C ILE A 204 22.53 15.47 -7.72
N ILE A 205 23.00 16.64 -8.12
CA ILE A 205 24.40 16.92 -8.43
C ILE A 205 24.92 17.95 -7.45
N LYS A 206 25.81 17.53 -6.57
CA LYS A 206 26.52 18.42 -5.66
C LYS A 206 27.90 18.77 -6.22
N LYS A 207 28.16 20.03 -6.52
CA LYS A 207 29.40 20.52 -7.12
C LYS A 207 29.77 21.94 -6.66
#